data_5ca62d95fad9a5072ae3c95dac7256d1
#
_entry.id   5ca62d95fad9a5072ae3c95dac7256d1
#
_cell.length_a   1.000
_cell.length_b   1.000
_cell.length_c   1.000
_cell.angle_alpha   90.00
_cell.angle_beta   90.00
_cell.angle_gamma   90.00
#
_symmetry.space_group_name_H-M   'P 1'
#
loop_
_entity.id
_entity.type
_entity.pdbx_description
1 polymer ?
#
loop_
_entity_poly.entity_id
_entity_poly.type
_entity_poly.pdbx_seq_one_letter_code
_entity_poly.pdbx_strand_id
1 'polypeptide(L)'
;TEIYTLSLHDALPISCDEIISVGGAKDFSTFYGYYMLQALAKAGEYQQALDIIRQYWGGMLDLGATTFWEDFNLDWSRNAARLDDFVPEGKDDIHGDFGDYCYPGFRHSFCHGWASGPTPWMTRHVLGIEVLDAGCKTIRVNPHLGDLEWAEGTYPTPLGVIYVKHVKKDGGNVVSTVKAPDGIKVVSK
;
A
#
# COMPACT_ATOMS: atom_id res chain seq x y z
N THR A 1 -38.77 4.73 -12.44
CA THR A 1 -37.38 5.20 -12.23
C THR A 1 -36.57 3.99 -11.77
N GLU A 2 -35.93 3.27 -12.70
CA GLU A 2 -35.06 2.17 -12.37
C GLU A 2 -33.79 2.77 -11.74
N ILE A 3 -33.58 2.48 -10.47
CA ILE A 3 -32.32 2.77 -9.77
C ILE A 3 -31.40 1.62 -10.17
N TYR A 4 -30.52 1.87 -11.13
CA TYR A 4 -29.41 0.98 -11.41
C TYR A 4 -28.46 1.03 -10.22
N THR A 5 -28.58 0.10 -9.32
CA THR A 5 -27.51 -0.26 -8.39
C THR A 5 -26.43 -0.95 -9.22
N LEU A 6 -25.48 -0.17 -9.73
CA LEU A 6 -24.21 -0.74 -10.18
C LEU A 6 -23.69 -1.59 -9.02
N SER A 7 -23.63 -2.90 -9.22
CA SER A 7 -23.05 -3.77 -8.20
C SER A 7 -21.59 -3.36 -8.02
N LEU A 8 -21.07 -3.49 -6.81
CA LEU A 8 -19.67 -3.21 -6.53
C LEU A 8 -18.73 -4.00 -7.48
N HIS A 9 -19.20 -5.16 -7.96
CA HIS A 9 -18.53 -6.00 -8.94
C HIS A 9 -18.40 -5.37 -10.33
N ASP A 10 -19.39 -4.58 -10.76
CA ASP A 10 -19.39 -3.98 -12.08
C ASP A 10 -18.58 -2.66 -12.10
N ALA A 11 -18.48 -1.98 -10.96
CA ALA A 11 -17.72 -0.75 -10.80
C ALA A 11 -16.19 -1.00 -10.65
N LEU A 12 -15.77 -2.16 -10.15
CA LEU A 12 -14.36 -2.47 -9.89
C LEU A 12 -13.50 -2.52 -11.17
N PRO A 13 -13.90 -3.18 -12.27
CA PRO A 13 -13.12 -3.17 -13.51
C PRO A 13 -12.96 -1.76 -14.08
N ILE A 14 -14.03 -0.97 -14.11
CA ILE A 14 -14.00 0.41 -14.60
C ILE A 14 -13.04 1.26 -13.78
N SER A 15 -13.09 1.17 -12.46
CA SER A 15 -12.17 1.90 -11.57
C SER A 15 -10.72 1.47 -11.76
N CYS A 16 -10.46 0.18 -12.01
CA CYS A 16 -9.11 -0.32 -12.28
C CYS A 16 -8.60 0.18 -13.63
N ASP A 17 -9.43 0.15 -14.68
CA ASP A 17 -9.07 0.64 -16.00
C ASP A 17 -8.77 2.15 -15.97
N GLU A 18 -9.53 2.94 -15.22
CA GLU A 18 -9.29 4.36 -15.04
C GLU A 18 -7.97 4.63 -14.29
N ILE A 19 -7.66 3.91 -13.22
CA ILE A 19 -6.39 4.02 -12.49
C ILE A 19 -5.23 3.68 -13.42
N ILE A 20 -5.36 2.62 -14.21
CA ILE A 20 -4.33 2.15 -15.13
C ILE A 20 -4.17 3.12 -16.31
N SER A 21 -5.28 3.60 -16.88
CA SER A 21 -5.28 4.46 -18.06
C SER A 21 -4.67 5.83 -17.82
N VAL A 22 -4.75 6.37 -16.61
CA VAL A 22 -4.14 7.66 -16.24
C VAL A 22 -2.68 7.55 -15.79
N GLY A 23 -2.07 6.37 -15.86
CA GLY A 23 -0.66 6.19 -15.56
C GLY A 23 -0.35 5.74 -14.14
N GLY A 24 -1.22 4.95 -13.54
CA GLY A 24 -0.97 4.30 -12.26
C GLY A 24 -0.91 5.27 -11.08
N ALA A 25 0.29 5.61 -10.62
CA ALA A 25 0.48 6.48 -9.45
C ALA A 25 0.41 7.99 -9.74
N LYS A 26 0.19 8.38 -11.00
CA LYS A 26 0.00 9.80 -11.35
C LYS A 26 -1.31 10.31 -10.76
N ASP A 27 -1.26 11.51 -10.19
CA ASP A 27 -2.40 12.16 -9.51
C ASP A 27 -3.04 11.32 -8.40
N PHE A 28 -2.29 10.35 -7.87
CA PHE A 28 -2.67 9.53 -6.75
C PHE A 28 -2.73 10.38 -5.48
N SER A 29 -3.53 9.97 -4.50
CA SER A 29 -3.66 10.66 -3.22
C SER A 29 -3.24 9.73 -2.09
N THR A 30 -2.58 10.26 -1.09
CA THR A 30 -2.18 9.52 0.11
C THR A 30 -3.38 8.94 0.85
N PHE A 31 -4.49 9.69 0.92
CA PHE A 31 -5.71 9.24 1.59
C PHE A 31 -6.50 8.24 0.75
N TYR A 32 -6.86 8.60 -0.49
CA TYR A 32 -7.63 7.70 -1.36
C TYR A 32 -6.82 6.49 -1.82
N GLY A 33 -5.49 6.58 -1.77
CA GLY A 33 -4.59 5.51 -2.18
C GLY A 33 -4.88 4.17 -1.52
N TYR A 34 -5.25 4.15 -0.23
CA TYR A 34 -5.66 2.92 0.43
C TYR A 34 -6.86 2.25 -0.25
N TYR A 35 -7.90 3.02 -0.55
CA TYR A 35 -9.12 2.48 -1.18
C TYR A 35 -8.86 2.02 -2.61
N MET A 36 -8.02 2.74 -3.35
CA MET A 36 -7.62 2.37 -4.70
C MET A 36 -6.79 1.07 -4.70
N LEU A 37 -5.84 0.92 -3.78
CA LEU A 37 -5.10 -0.33 -3.60
C LEU A 37 -6.02 -1.50 -3.24
N GLN A 38 -7.04 -1.28 -2.40
CA GLN A 38 -8.04 -2.31 -2.09
C GLN A 38 -8.90 -2.67 -3.29
N ALA A 39 -9.25 -1.71 -4.14
CA ALA A 39 -9.99 -1.98 -5.37
C ALA A 39 -9.18 -2.85 -6.33
N LEU A 40 -7.90 -2.53 -6.54
CA LEU A 40 -6.97 -3.33 -7.35
C LEU A 40 -6.85 -4.77 -6.79
N ALA A 41 -6.70 -4.93 -5.47
CA ALA A 41 -6.65 -6.25 -4.87
C ALA A 41 -7.93 -7.06 -5.07
N LYS A 42 -9.11 -6.42 -5.01
CA LYS A 42 -10.40 -7.07 -5.31
C LYS A 42 -10.55 -7.48 -6.77
N ALA A 43 -9.94 -6.72 -7.69
CA ALA A 43 -9.87 -7.07 -9.11
C ALA A 43 -8.82 -8.15 -9.42
N GLY A 44 -7.95 -8.50 -8.44
CA GLY A 44 -6.86 -9.46 -8.65
C GLY A 44 -5.56 -8.82 -9.16
N GLU A 45 -5.52 -7.49 -9.27
CA GLU A 45 -4.43 -6.71 -9.86
C GLU A 45 -3.33 -6.40 -8.80
N TYR A 46 -2.83 -7.45 -8.12
CA TYR A 46 -1.86 -7.31 -7.04
C TYR A 46 -0.52 -6.73 -7.49
N GLN A 47 -0.05 -7.09 -8.70
CA GLN A 47 1.20 -6.57 -9.22
C GLN A 47 1.10 -5.07 -9.46
N GLN A 48 0.03 -4.60 -10.05
CA GLN A 48 -0.18 -3.17 -10.29
C GLN A 48 -0.25 -2.38 -8.99
N ALA A 49 -0.91 -2.94 -7.97
CA ALA A 49 -0.94 -2.32 -6.65
C ALA A 49 0.48 -2.21 -6.04
N LEU A 50 1.33 -3.24 -6.19
CA LEU A 50 2.73 -3.18 -5.78
C LEU A 50 3.53 -2.12 -6.55
N ASP A 51 3.30 -2.01 -7.85
CA ASP A 51 3.99 -1.03 -8.69
C ASP A 51 3.59 0.41 -8.32
N ILE A 52 2.32 0.65 -8.00
CA ILE A 52 1.84 1.94 -7.49
C ILE A 52 2.48 2.25 -6.12
N ILE A 53 2.56 1.28 -5.22
CA ILE A 53 3.21 1.47 -3.92
C ILE A 53 4.68 1.87 -4.10
N ARG A 54 5.40 1.19 -5.00
CA ARG A 54 6.81 1.52 -5.31
C ARG A 54 6.97 2.91 -5.89
N GLN A 55 6.10 3.30 -6.82
CA GLN A 55 6.18 4.61 -7.45
C GLN A 55 5.81 5.73 -6.48
N TYR A 56 4.67 5.63 -5.83
CA TYR A 56 4.12 6.72 -5.05
C TYR A 56 4.80 6.85 -3.67
N TRP A 57 4.71 5.84 -2.84
CA TRP A 57 5.36 5.87 -1.53
C TRP A 57 6.88 5.67 -1.60
N GLY A 58 7.35 4.91 -2.59
CA GLY A 58 8.78 4.85 -2.92
C GLY A 58 9.34 6.21 -3.31
N GLY A 59 8.59 7.02 -4.07
CA GLY A 59 8.96 8.39 -4.39
C GLY A 59 9.15 9.28 -3.16
N MET A 60 8.35 9.10 -2.10
CA MET A 60 8.59 9.77 -0.82
C MET A 60 9.91 9.34 -0.18
N LEU A 61 10.22 8.02 -0.21
CA LEU A 61 11.47 7.48 0.33
C LEU A 61 12.68 8.03 -0.42
N ASP A 62 12.60 8.14 -1.75
CA ASP A 62 13.66 8.71 -2.59
C ASP A 62 13.95 10.17 -2.24
N LEU A 63 12.95 10.89 -1.76
CA LEU A 63 13.04 12.26 -1.26
C LEU A 63 13.38 12.36 0.25
N GLY A 64 13.75 11.25 0.89
CA GLY A 64 14.23 11.24 2.27
C GLY A 64 13.14 11.03 3.33
N ALA A 65 11.94 10.58 2.95
CA ALA A 65 10.89 10.29 3.90
C ALA A 65 11.29 9.16 4.87
N THR A 66 11.06 9.38 6.15
CA THR A 66 11.16 8.36 7.22
C THR A 66 9.81 7.99 7.80
N THR A 67 8.78 8.71 7.41
CA THR A 67 7.38 8.56 7.84
C THR A 67 6.46 8.80 6.64
N PHE A 68 5.17 8.48 6.79
CA PHE A 68 4.17 8.75 5.75
C PHE A 68 3.79 10.23 5.73
N TRP A 69 3.94 10.87 4.58
CA TRP A 69 3.58 12.27 4.39
C TRP A 69 2.07 12.44 4.17
N GLU A 70 1.53 13.55 4.64
CA GLU A 70 0.12 13.89 4.52
C GLU A 70 -0.35 13.95 3.07
N ASP A 71 0.47 14.55 2.22
CA ASP A 71 0.22 14.70 0.80
C ASP A 71 1.50 14.51 -0.01
N PHE A 72 1.35 14.09 -1.25
CA PHE A 72 2.45 13.90 -2.19
C PHE A 72 1.91 13.83 -3.62
N ASN A 73 2.68 14.37 -4.56
CA ASN A 73 2.44 14.21 -5.99
C ASN A 73 3.75 13.88 -6.69
N LEU A 74 3.74 12.90 -7.58
CA LEU A 74 4.94 12.49 -8.31
C LEU A 74 5.54 13.62 -9.17
N ASP A 75 4.72 14.56 -9.65
CA ASP A 75 5.23 15.71 -10.41
C ASP A 75 6.11 16.63 -9.57
N TRP A 76 5.91 16.68 -8.25
CA TRP A 76 6.77 17.44 -7.35
C TRP A 76 8.21 16.90 -7.30
N SER A 77 8.36 15.58 -7.45
CA SER A 77 9.67 14.91 -7.33
C SER A 77 10.65 15.21 -8.47
N ARG A 78 10.18 15.75 -9.59
CA ARG A 78 11.01 15.92 -10.81
C ARG A 78 12.26 16.75 -10.60
N ASN A 79 12.21 17.79 -9.77
CA ASN A 79 13.33 18.65 -9.45
C ASN A 79 13.51 18.85 -7.95
N ALA A 80 12.81 18.09 -7.11
CA ALA A 80 12.81 18.27 -5.67
C ALA A 80 14.17 17.99 -5.04
N ALA A 81 14.49 18.76 -4.01
CA ALA A 81 15.54 18.42 -3.05
C ALA A 81 15.03 17.34 -2.08
N ARG A 82 15.96 16.61 -1.49
CA ARG A 82 15.64 15.67 -0.41
C ARG A 82 15.30 16.42 0.89
N LEU A 83 14.39 15.87 1.66
CA LEU A 83 14.00 16.43 2.95
C LEU A 83 15.13 16.40 3.99
N ASP A 84 16.00 15.41 3.91
CA ASP A 84 17.07 15.10 4.87
C ASP A 84 18.42 15.71 4.51
N ASP A 85 18.47 16.61 3.51
CA ASP A 85 19.70 17.30 3.06
C ASP A 85 19.46 18.79 2.88
N PHE A 86 20.55 19.57 2.74
CA PHE A 86 20.46 20.96 2.33
C PHE A 86 19.99 21.05 0.88
N VAL A 87 19.12 22.02 0.59
CA VAL A 87 18.62 22.24 -0.75
C VAL A 87 19.75 22.69 -1.68
N PRO A 88 20.16 21.90 -2.69
CA PRO A 88 21.19 22.33 -3.64
C PRO A 88 20.69 23.46 -4.52
N GLU A 89 21.65 24.25 -5.06
CA GLU A 89 21.32 25.30 -6.03
C GLU A 89 20.58 24.74 -7.25
N GLY A 90 19.44 25.34 -7.61
CA GLY A 90 18.60 24.92 -8.73
C GLY A 90 17.63 23.79 -8.44
N LYS A 91 17.57 23.32 -7.19
CA LYS A 91 16.55 22.35 -6.74
C LYS A 91 15.40 23.04 -6.01
N ASP A 92 14.23 22.44 -6.11
CA ASP A 92 13.02 22.92 -5.46
C ASP A 92 12.92 22.36 -4.03
N ASP A 93 12.71 23.24 -3.06
CA ASP A 93 12.38 22.88 -1.69
C ASP A 93 10.86 22.67 -1.56
N ILE A 94 10.37 21.53 -1.95
CA ILE A 94 8.94 21.22 -1.89
C ILE A 94 8.36 21.18 -0.46
N HIS A 95 9.23 21.21 0.56
CA HIS A 95 8.83 21.17 1.96
C HIS A 95 9.01 22.52 2.66
N GLY A 96 9.81 23.42 2.07
CA GLY A 96 10.23 24.70 2.66
C GLY A 96 9.39 25.90 2.28
N ASP A 97 8.68 25.87 1.18
CA ASP A 97 7.98 27.01 0.59
C ASP A 97 6.55 27.21 1.11
N PHE A 98 6.38 27.00 2.42
CA PHE A 98 5.14 27.27 3.18
C PHE A 98 3.90 26.58 2.61
N GLY A 99 4.07 25.43 2.01
CA GLY A 99 2.97 24.64 1.48
C GLY A 99 2.47 25.08 0.11
N ASP A 100 3.28 25.79 -0.67
CA ASP A 100 2.93 26.18 -2.05
C ASP A 100 2.57 24.98 -2.94
N TYR A 101 3.09 23.80 -2.61
CA TYR A 101 2.80 22.54 -3.32
C TYR A 101 1.56 21.80 -2.83
N CYS A 102 1.10 22.03 -1.59
CA CYS A 102 -0.05 21.33 -1.02
C CYS A 102 -1.08 22.25 -0.36
N TYR A 103 -0.70 22.97 0.69
CA TYR A 103 -1.58 23.87 1.44
C TYR A 103 -1.03 25.28 1.48
N PRO A 104 -1.55 26.22 0.67
CA PRO A 104 -1.05 27.59 0.62
C PRO A 104 -0.90 28.20 2.01
N GLY A 105 0.33 28.65 2.36
CA GLY A 105 0.64 29.23 3.65
C GLY A 105 0.93 28.26 4.80
N PHE A 106 0.81 26.94 4.57
CA PHE A 106 1.08 25.92 5.59
C PHE A 106 1.87 24.75 5.04
N ARG A 107 2.83 24.23 5.83
CA ARG A 107 3.46 22.94 5.55
C ARG A 107 2.47 21.82 5.76
N HIS A 108 2.54 20.80 4.91
CA HIS A 108 1.88 19.54 5.19
C HIS A 108 2.63 18.74 6.28
N SER A 109 1.94 17.82 6.93
CA SER A 109 2.53 16.95 7.93
C SER A 109 3.42 15.88 7.28
N PHE A 110 4.61 15.66 7.86
CA PHE A 110 5.51 14.59 7.45
C PHE A 110 5.25 13.28 8.20
N CYS A 111 4.31 13.24 9.12
CA CYS A 111 3.89 12.04 9.85
C CYS A 111 2.37 12.01 9.95
N HIS A 112 1.72 11.45 8.93
CA HIS A 112 0.27 11.51 8.81
C HIS A 112 -0.34 10.12 8.59
N GLY A 113 -1.16 9.69 9.55
CA GLY A 113 -1.70 8.33 9.62
C GLY A 113 -2.53 7.91 8.41
N TRP A 114 -3.28 8.81 7.76
CA TRP A 114 -4.10 8.46 6.61
C TRP A 114 -3.29 8.02 5.38
N ALA A 115 -2.00 8.37 5.33
CA ALA A 115 -1.10 7.97 4.24
C ALA A 115 -0.49 6.57 4.42
N SER A 116 -0.71 5.91 5.55
CA SER A 116 -0.10 4.62 5.90
C SER A 116 -0.76 3.39 5.23
N GLY A 117 -1.66 3.61 4.29
CA GLY A 117 -2.43 2.59 3.58
C GLY A 117 -1.64 1.39 3.04
N PRO A 118 -0.40 1.54 2.53
CA PRO A 118 0.41 0.41 2.06
C PRO A 118 0.69 -0.63 3.14
N THR A 119 0.89 -0.22 4.40
CA THR A 119 1.23 -1.15 5.49
C THR A 119 0.14 -2.20 5.73
N PRO A 120 -1.13 -1.84 6.02
CA PRO A 120 -2.18 -2.83 6.16
C PRO A 120 -2.49 -3.56 4.84
N TRP A 121 -2.29 -2.91 3.70
CA TRP A 121 -2.47 -3.55 2.40
C TRP A 121 -1.45 -4.68 2.19
N MET A 122 -0.17 -4.44 2.45
CA MET A 122 0.88 -5.47 2.35
C MET A 122 0.65 -6.60 3.35
N THR A 123 0.23 -6.29 4.57
CA THR A 123 -0.12 -7.30 5.57
C THR A 123 -1.23 -8.21 5.08
N ARG A 124 -2.30 -7.63 4.53
CA ARG A 124 -3.47 -8.38 4.10
C ARG A 124 -3.24 -9.15 2.80
N HIS A 125 -2.51 -8.60 1.85
CA HIS A 125 -2.41 -9.15 0.51
C HIS A 125 -1.05 -9.78 0.22
N VAL A 126 0.07 -9.16 0.59
CA VAL A 126 1.40 -9.74 0.36
C VAL A 126 1.69 -10.84 1.37
N LEU A 127 1.54 -10.57 2.67
CA LEU A 127 1.61 -11.61 3.70
C LEU A 127 0.35 -12.50 3.70
N GLY A 128 -0.73 -12.02 3.09
CA GLY A 128 -1.96 -12.79 2.90
C GLY A 128 -2.74 -13.08 4.18
N ILE A 129 -2.52 -12.31 5.26
CA ILE A 129 -3.16 -12.57 6.56
C ILE A 129 -4.54 -11.93 6.60
N GLU A 130 -5.57 -12.77 6.68
CA GLU A 130 -6.96 -12.36 6.82
C GLU A 130 -7.58 -12.97 8.07
N VAL A 131 -8.12 -12.11 8.94
CA VAL A 131 -8.85 -12.53 10.13
C VAL A 131 -10.28 -12.89 9.74
N LEU A 132 -10.72 -14.11 10.02
CA LEU A 132 -12.04 -14.62 9.64
C LEU A 132 -13.08 -14.52 10.74
N ASP A 133 -12.67 -14.34 12.00
CA ASP A 133 -13.59 -14.22 13.12
C ASP A 133 -13.10 -13.22 14.17
N ALA A 134 -14.01 -12.80 15.03
CA ALA A 134 -13.69 -11.93 16.16
C ALA A 134 -12.74 -12.64 17.13
N GLY A 135 -11.69 -11.93 17.57
CA GLY A 135 -10.69 -12.46 18.48
C GLY A 135 -9.57 -13.25 17.81
N CYS A 136 -9.50 -13.26 16.46
CA CYS A 136 -8.44 -13.89 15.68
C CYS A 136 -8.27 -15.39 15.90
N LYS A 137 -9.34 -16.11 16.23
CA LYS A 137 -9.29 -17.56 16.46
C LYS A 137 -9.12 -18.35 15.17
N THR A 138 -9.56 -17.78 14.05
CA THR A 138 -9.38 -18.35 12.72
C THR A 138 -8.79 -17.30 11.81
N ILE A 139 -7.68 -17.64 11.16
CA ILE A 139 -7.04 -16.80 10.14
C ILE A 139 -6.91 -17.58 8.84
N ARG A 140 -7.04 -16.87 7.74
CA ARG A 140 -6.64 -17.36 6.42
C ARG A 140 -5.27 -16.81 6.07
N VAL A 141 -4.44 -17.65 5.44
CA VAL A 141 -3.16 -17.22 4.88
C VAL A 141 -3.17 -17.49 3.38
N ASN A 142 -3.22 -16.43 2.58
CA ASN A 142 -3.29 -16.48 1.11
C ASN A 142 -2.41 -15.36 0.51
N PRO A 143 -1.09 -15.58 0.34
CA PRO A 143 -0.16 -14.57 -0.12
C PRO A 143 -0.29 -14.27 -1.63
N HIS A 144 -0.08 -13.01 -2.00
CA HIS A 144 0.03 -12.54 -3.37
C HIS A 144 1.33 -11.76 -3.54
N LEU A 145 2.42 -12.47 -3.90
CA LEU A 145 3.77 -11.90 -3.95
C LEU A 145 4.02 -11.02 -5.17
N GLY A 146 3.19 -11.13 -6.24
CA GLY A 146 3.50 -10.45 -7.49
C GLY A 146 4.90 -10.83 -7.97
N ASP A 147 5.76 -9.86 -8.23
CA ASP A 147 7.16 -10.04 -8.62
C ASP A 147 8.14 -10.21 -7.45
N LEU A 148 7.67 -10.13 -6.21
CA LEU A 148 8.52 -10.35 -5.03
C LEU A 148 8.97 -11.81 -4.97
N GLU A 149 10.25 -12.04 -4.69
CA GLU A 149 10.84 -13.36 -4.49
C GLU A 149 10.46 -13.97 -3.14
N TRP A 150 10.25 -13.13 -2.14
CA TRP A 150 9.85 -13.53 -0.79
C TRP A 150 9.14 -12.41 -0.05
N ALA A 151 8.40 -12.80 0.97
CA ALA A 151 7.86 -11.88 1.97
C ALA A 151 7.87 -12.54 3.34
N GLU A 152 8.13 -11.76 4.38
CA GLU A 152 8.18 -12.23 5.76
C GLU A 152 7.62 -11.17 6.68
N GLY A 153 6.88 -11.59 7.70
CA GLY A 153 6.33 -10.64 8.66
C GLY A 153 5.60 -11.30 9.82
N THR A 154 5.13 -10.44 10.71
CA THR A 154 4.38 -10.83 11.91
C THR A 154 3.06 -10.11 12.00
N TYR A 155 2.08 -10.74 12.64
CA TYR A 155 0.77 -10.16 12.92
C TYR A 155 0.40 -10.38 14.39
N PRO A 156 0.19 -9.31 15.17
CA PRO A 156 -0.19 -9.42 16.58
C PRO A 156 -1.67 -9.81 16.71
N THR A 157 -1.94 -10.73 17.62
CA THR A 157 -3.31 -11.12 18.01
C THR A 157 -3.45 -11.14 19.52
N PRO A 158 -4.70 -11.17 20.06
CA PRO A 158 -4.90 -11.34 21.49
C PRO A 158 -4.29 -12.63 22.09
N LEU A 159 -4.07 -13.65 21.26
CA LEU A 159 -3.51 -14.94 21.66
C LEU A 159 -1.97 -15.02 21.48
N GLY A 160 -1.36 -13.99 20.91
CA GLY A 160 0.09 -13.94 20.63
C GLY A 160 0.37 -13.55 19.17
N VAL A 161 1.63 -13.65 18.78
CA VAL A 161 2.10 -13.19 17.46
C VAL A 161 2.09 -14.33 16.45
N ILE A 162 1.44 -14.09 15.31
CA ILE A 162 1.53 -14.96 14.15
C ILE A 162 2.78 -14.54 13.35
N TYR A 163 3.54 -15.50 12.88
CA TYR A 163 4.66 -15.31 11.97
C TYR A 163 4.37 -16.00 10.66
N VAL A 164 4.64 -15.32 9.55
CA VAL A 164 4.54 -15.88 8.21
C VAL A 164 5.81 -15.59 7.41
N LYS A 165 6.20 -16.55 6.58
CA LYS A 165 7.25 -16.40 5.57
C LYS A 165 6.84 -17.12 4.31
N HIS A 166 6.93 -16.42 3.19
CA HIS A 166 6.62 -16.91 1.86
C HIS A 166 7.86 -16.79 1.00
N VAL A 167 8.17 -17.84 0.25
CA VAL A 167 9.31 -17.86 -0.68
C VAL A 167 8.82 -18.42 -2.01
N LYS A 168 9.04 -17.65 -3.08
CA LYS A 168 8.79 -18.11 -4.44
C LYS A 168 9.91 -19.09 -4.85
N LYS A 169 9.51 -20.24 -5.36
CA LYS A 169 10.40 -21.28 -5.88
C LYS A 169 10.37 -21.26 -7.40
N ASP A 170 11.30 -22.02 -7.99
CA ASP A 170 11.34 -22.24 -9.43
C ASP A 170 9.96 -22.68 -9.96
N GLY A 171 9.53 -22.09 -11.07
CA GLY A 171 8.19 -22.30 -11.62
C GLY A 171 7.08 -21.46 -10.99
N GLY A 172 7.42 -20.48 -10.12
CA GLY A 172 6.47 -19.52 -9.54
C GLY A 172 5.66 -20.03 -8.34
N ASN A 173 5.89 -21.26 -7.89
CA ASN A 173 5.22 -21.83 -6.73
C ASN A 173 5.65 -21.12 -5.44
N VAL A 174 4.68 -20.73 -4.60
CA VAL A 174 4.95 -20.09 -3.31
C VAL A 174 4.92 -21.15 -2.20
N VAL A 175 6.03 -21.27 -1.48
CA VAL A 175 6.14 -22.08 -0.27
C VAL A 175 5.99 -21.18 0.95
N SER A 176 5.01 -21.52 1.80
CA SER A 176 4.66 -20.73 2.97
C SER A 176 5.04 -21.47 4.26
N THR A 177 5.64 -20.75 5.18
CA THR A 177 5.83 -21.18 6.58
C THR A 177 4.96 -20.28 7.45
N VAL A 178 4.08 -20.88 8.24
CA VAL A 178 3.20 -20.17 9.17
C VAL A 178 3.42 -20.73 10.56
N LYS A 179 3.68 -19.84 11.53
CA LYS A 179 3.72 -20.18 12.96
C LYS A 179 2.66 -19.34 13.65
N ALA A 180 1.70 -19.99 14.27
CA ALA A 180 0.63 -19.36 15.02
C ALA A 180 0.64 -19.84 16.47
N PRO A 181 0.21 -18.99 17.42
CA PRO A 181 -0.01 -19.40 18.81
C PRO A 181 -1.08 -20.49 18.94
N ASP A 182 -1.03 -21.23 20.04
CA ASP A 182 -2.06 -22.18 20.41
C ASP A 182 -3.44 -21.48 20.48
N GLY A 183 -4.46 -22.14 19.99
CA GLY A 183 -5.83 -21.61 19.93
C GLY A 183 -6.16 -20.81 18.66
N ILE A 184 -5.20 -20.63 17.75
CA ILE A 184 -5.44 -20.03 16.43
C ILE A 184 -5.48 -21.14 15.38
N LYS A 185 -6.60 -21.25 14.68
CA LYS A 185 -6.76 -22.12 13.52
C LYS A 185 -6.26 -21.39 12.27
N VAL A 186 -5.28 -21.95 11.59
CA VAL A 186 -4.81 -21.45 10.30
C VAL A 186 -5.49 -22.24 9.18
N VAL A 187 -6.11 -21.53 8.23
CA VAL A 187 -6.67 -22.12 7.00
C VAL A 187 -5.92 -21.55 5.79
N SER A 188 -5.58 -22.40 4.84
CA SER A 188 -5.09 -22.01 3.52
C SER A 188 -6.25 -22.01 2.52
N LYS A 189 -6.07 -21.29 1.43
CA LYS A 189 -7.03 -21.36 0.31
C LYS A 189 -7.04 -22.73 -0.31
#